data_4252aa90195ff54cd2b69c14928b9e12
#
_entry.id   4252aa90195ff54cd2b69c14928b9e12
#
_cell.length_a   1.000
_cell.length_b   1.000
_cell.length_c   1.000
_cell.angle_alpha   90.00
_cell.angle_beta   90.00
_cell.angle_gamma   90.00
#
_symmetry.space_group_name_H-M   'P 1'
#
loop_
_entity.id
_entity.type
_entity.pdbx_description
1 polymer ?
#
loop_
_entity_poly.entity_id
_entity_poly.type
_entity_poly.pdbx_seq_one_letter_code
_entity_poly.pdbx_strand_id
1 'polypeptide(L)'
;YKVIENDLNPDVFLSEAALAIVDSQVSLMRSPRVLEKVSAKLSLANDPEFNGSGERGLGRFFGFLSGSDNQDYTGAALEYLAEHMSAERAPKTFVVSVGAYSEDAEKAALIANTIVDVYLEEQSSSRSDTAKRTSGELTARLENLRTDVEKAENAVEAFKSQNNLIGAQGRLIEDEEILRVNDQLTAARSTTITLNARAQTAKSVTVDAVASGSLPEEIASTAITAL
;
A
#
# COMPACT_ATOMS: atom_id res chain seq x y z
N TYR A 1 18.44 36.08 23.13
CA TYR A 1 18.10 35.12 22.02
C TYR A 1 17.12 35.83 21.11
N LYS A 2 17.60 36.17 19.89
CA LYS A 2 16.77 36.79 18.86
C LYS A 2 16.15 35.61 18.07
N VAL A 3 14.87 35.37 18.30
CA VAL A 3 14.08 34.45 17.46
C VAL A 3 13.91 35.14 16.12
N ILE A 4 14.57 34.63 15.11
CA ILE A 4 14.29 34.98 13.71
C ILE A 4 13.01 34.20 13.39
N GLU A 5 11.85 34.85 13.52
CA GLU A 5 10.63 34.39 12.89
C GLU A 5 10.89 34.43 11.38
N ASN A 6 11.17 33.24 10.83
CA ASN A 6 11.22 33.05 9.40
C ASN A 6 9.75 33.03 8.95
N ASP A 7 9.23 34.19 8.55
CA ASP A 7 7.95 34.34 7.88
C ASP A 7 7.98 33.61 6.51
N LEU A 8 8.09 32.29 6.57
CA LEU A 8 7.82 31.42 5.42
C LEU A 8 6.31 31.42 5.24
N ASN A 9 5.82 32.39 4.47
CA ASN A 9 4.43 32.38 4.03
C ASN A 9 4.20 31.06 3.27
N PRO A 10 3.41 30.12 3.80
CA PRO A 10 3.24 28.79 3.22
C PRO A 10 2.70 28.85 1.78
N ASP A 11 1.94 29.89 1.46
CA ASP A 11 1.40 30.09 0.12
C ASP A 11 2.48 30.43 -0.93
N VAL A 12 3.51 31.18 -0.54
CA VAL A 12 4.66 31.49 -1.42
C VAL A 12 5.50 30.24 -1.64
N PHE A 13 5.76 29.48 -0.58
CA PHE A 13 6.53 28.24 -0.67
C PHE A 13 5.83 27.17 -1.54
N LEU A 14 4.51 27.02 -1.40
CA LEU A 14 3.72 26.11 -2.23
C LEU A 14 3.72 26.56 -3.70
N SER A 15 3.70 27.87 -3.97
CA SER A 15 3.75 28.38 -5.35
C SER A 15 5.14 28.16 -5.99
N GLU A 16 6.23 28.35 -5.25
CA GLU A 16 7.58 28.09 -5.75
C GLU A 16 7.84 26.59 -6.00
N ALA A 17 7.39 25.73 -5.10
CA ALA A 17 7.48 24.29 -5.27
C ALA A 17 6.68 23.82 -6.50
N ALA A 18 5.48 24.36 -6.70
CA ALA A 18 4.67 24.04 -7.87
C ALA A 18 5.32 24.51 -9.19
N LEU A 19 5.96 25.70 -9.19
CA LEU A 19 6.70 26.19 -10.34
C LEU A 19 7.93 25.34 -10.64
N ALA A 20 8.67 24.89 -9.61
CA ALA A 20 9.81 23.99 -9.77
C ALA A 20 9.42 22.63 -10.38
N ILE A 21 8.21 22.14 -10.06
CA ILE A 21 7.68 20.93 -10.71
C ILE A 21 7.49 21.15 -12.19
N VAL A 22 6.93 22.29 -12.61
CA VAL A 22 6.76 22.61 -14.03
C VAL A 22 8.09 22.76 -14.74
N ASP A 23 9.08 23.41 -14.11
CA ASP A 23 10.44 23.54 -14.66
C ASP A 23 11.10 22.17 -14.85
N SER A 24 10.85 21.22 -13.94
CA SER A 24 11.27 19.82 -14.11
C SER A 24 10.56 19.15 -15.30
N GLN A 25 9.27 19.43 -15.55
CA GLN A 25 8.57 18.89 -16.71
C GLN A 25 9.14 19.44 -18.03
N VAL A 26 9.50 20.74 -18.06
CA VAL A 26 10.18 21.34 -19.20
C VAL A 26 11.53 20.62 -19.48
N SER A 27 12.30 20.34 -18.44
CA SER A 27 13.56 19.60 -18.55
C SER A 27 13.35 18.18 -19.10
N LEU A 28 12.26 17.51 -18.68
CA LEU A 28 11.91 16.18 -19.20
C LEU A 28 11.53 16.21 -20.68
N MET A 29 10.83 17.24 -21.15
CA MET A 29 10.50 17.40 -22.59
C MET A 29 11.77 17.53 -23.44
N ARG A 30 12.82 18.12 -22.90
CA ARG A 30 14.13 18.29 -23.55
C ARG A 30 15.07 17.11 -23.34
N SER A 31 14.63 16.07 -22.64
CA SER A 31 15.50 14.93 -22.31
C SER A 31 15.85 14.13 -23.57
N PRO A 32 17.05 13.55 -23.63
CA PRO A 32 17.46 12.69 -24.75
C PRO A 32 16.45 11.60 -25.06
N ARG A 33 15.82 11.01 -24.04
CA ARG A 33 14.82 9.95 -24.19
C ARG A 33 13.58 10.38 -24.97
N VAL A 34 13.09 11.60 -24.75
CA VAL A 34 11.96 12.14 -25.51
C VAL A 34 12.40 12.46 -26.93
N LEU A 35 13.57 13.09 -27.10
CA LEU A 35 14.09 13.47 -28.41
C LEU A 35 14.40 12.24 -29.29
N GLU A 36 14.95 11.18 -28.72
CA GLU A 36 15.16 9.89 -29.41
C GLU A 36 13.86 9.32 -29.95
N LYS A 37 12.79 9.31 -29.14
CA LYS A 37 11.49 8.83 -29.57
C LYS A 37 10.86 9.71 -30.64
N VAL A 38 11.01 11.03 -30.55
CA VAL A 38 10.56 11.98 -31.58
C VAL A 38 11.32 11.76 -32.88
N SER A 39 12.65 11.66 -32.82
CA SER A 39 13.51 11.40 -33.99
C SER A 39 13.13 10.08 -34.68
N ALA A 40 12.91 9.02 -33.88
CA ALA A 40 12.49 7.73 -34.41
C ALA A 40 11.08 7.78 -35.03
N LYS A 41 10.11 8.43 -34.36
CA LYS A 41 8.70 8.53 -34.83
C LYS A 41 8.58 9.31 -36.14
N LEU A 42 9.40 10.35 -36.31
CA LEU A 42 9.43 11.17 -37.48
C LEU A 42 10.51 10.76 -38.49
N SER A 43 11.33 9.74 -38.19
CA SER A 43 12.44 9.27 -39.02
C SER A 43 13.44 10.39 -39.38
N LEU A 44 13.72 11.30 -38.43
CA LEU A 44 14.58 12.47 -38.66
C LEU A 44 16.03 12.11 -39.05
N ALA A 45 16.50 10.94 -38.67
CA ALA A 45 17.81 10.42 -39.11
C ALA A 45 17.92 10.25 -40.64
N ASN A 46 16.79 10.10 -41.33
CA ASN A 46 16.71 10.00 -42.80
C ASN A 46 16.42 11.36 -43.47
N ASP A 47 16.14 12.40 -42.69
CA ASP A 47 15.84 13.73 -43.21
C ASP A 47 17.13 14.50 -43.48
N PRO A 48 17.35 15.01 -44.71
CA PRO A 48 18.56 15.76 -45.06
C PRO A 48 18.82 17.01 -44.18
N GLU A 49 17.77 17.64 -43.69
CA GLU A 49 17.88 18.80 -42.80
C GLU A 49 18.45 18.42 -41.40
N PHE A 50 18.05 17.25 -40.89
CA PHE A 50 18.39 16.82 -39.55
C PHE A 50 19.63 15.92 -39.46
N ASN A 51 19.96 15.21 -40.54
CA ASN A 51 21.11 14.26 -40.54
C ASN A 51 22.44 14.90 -40.98
N GLY A 52 22.46 16.22 -41.23
CA GLY A 52 23.66 16.95 -41.65
C GLY A 52 24.08 16.69 -43.07
N SER A 53 23.27 15.99 -43.88
CA SER A 53 23.60 15.71 -45.29
C SER A 53 23.14 16.82 -46.26
N GLY A 54 22.39 17.83 -45.76
CA GLY A 54 21.95 19.00 -46.53
C GLY A 54 23.05 19.94 -46.98
N GLU A 55 22.73 20.87 -47.88
CA GLU A 55 23.72 21.75 -48.56
C GLU A 55 24.58 22.65 -47.64
N ARG A 56 24.22 22.77 -46.32
CA ARG A 56 24.97 23.56 -45.32
C ARG A 56 25.96 22.72 -44.49
N GLY A 57 26.02 21.41 -44.70
CA GLY A 57 26.86 20.51 -43.90
C GLY A 57 28.33 20.47 -44.40
N LEU A 58 29.21 21.29 -43.83
CA LEU A 58 30.66 21.09 -43.93
C LEU A 58 31.10 19.66 -43.48
N GLY A 59 30.21 18.92 -42.79
CA GLY A 59 30.42 17.54 -42.35
C GLY A 59 30.67 16.56 -43.49
N ARG A 60 30.15 16.82 -44.70
CA ARG A 60 30.41 15.96 -45.87
C ARG A 60 31.85 15.94 -46.31
N PHE A 61 32.62 17.06 -46.09
CA PHE A 61 34.05 17.13 -46.37
C PHE A 61 34.88 16.37 -45.34
N PHE A 62 34.45 16.33 -44.07
CA PHE A 62 35.16 15.60 -43.02
C PHE A 62 34.87 14.11 -43.01
N GLY A 63 33.62 13.67 -43.37
CA GLY A 63 33.25 12.27 -43.45
C GLY A 63 34.03 11.47 -44.50
N PHE A 64 34.41 12.12 -45.63
CA PHE A 64 35.24 11.48 -46.66
C PHE A 64 36.70 11.24 -46.20
N LEU A 65 37.19 12.04 -45.27
CA LEU A 65 38.55 11.87 -44.69
C LEU A 65 38.61 10.85 -43.54
N SER A 66 37.47 10.54 -42.93
CA SER A 66 37.41 9.73 -41.69
C SER A 66 37.17 8.24 -41.91
N GLY A 67 36.83 7.80 -43.11
CA GLY A 67 36.76 6.38 -43.50
C GLY A 67 35.78 5.50 -42.64
N SER A 68 34.87 6.09 -41.89
CA SER A 68 33.90 5.35 -41.12
C SER A 68 32.58 5.21 -41.89
N ASP A 69 32.36 4.04 -42.40
CA ASP A 69 31.21 3.60 -43.20
C ASP A 69 29.92 3.46 -42.38
N ASN A 70 29.90 3.88 -41.13
CA ASN A 70 28.75 3.97 -40.24
C ASN A 70 28.67 5.40 -39.69
N GLN A 71 28.20 6.36 -40.49
CA GLN A 71 27.82 7.66 -39.97
C GLN A 71 26.64 7.48 -39.03
N ASP A 72 26.80 7.84 -37.77
CA ASP A 72 25.72 7.83 -36.78
C ASP A 72 24.77 9.02 -37.03
N TYR A 73 23.96 8.89 -38.11
CA TYR A 73 22.96 9.86 -38.51
C TYR A 73 21.91 10.08 -37.41
N THR A 74 21.76 9.12 -36.50
CA THR A 74 20.86 9.22 -35.35
C THR A 74 21.38 10.26 -34.36
N GLY A 75 22.69 10.22 -34.04
CA GLY A 75 23.31 11.20 -33.16
C GLY A 75 23.23 12.61 -33.69
N ALA A 76 23.57 12.82 -34.99
CA ALA A 76 23.48 14.10 -35.64
C ALA A 76 22.04 14.66 -35.65
N ALA A 77 21.05 13.83 -35.95
CA ALA A 77 19.66 14.23 -35.93
C ALA A 77 19.15 14.62 -34.53
N LEU A 78 19.63 13.94 -33.49
CA LEU A 78 19.29 14.28 -32.10
C LEU A 78 19.90 15.60 -31.66
N GLU A 79 21.17 15.82 -31.99
CA GLU A 79 21.87 17.07 -31.68
C GLU A 79 21.19 18.26 -32.38
N TYR A 80 20.91 18.12 -33.68
CA TYR A 80 20.18 19.14 -34.45
C TYR A 80 18.80 19.41 -33.88
N LEU A 81 18.03 18.36 -33.55
CA LEU A 81 16.72 18.50 -32.93
C LEU A 81 16.79 19.21 -31.57
N ALA A 82 17.80 18.88 -30.75
CA ALA A 82 17.98 19.51 -29.43
C ALA A 82 18.30 21.01 -29.53
N GLU A 83 19.03 21.41 -30.57
CA GLU A 83 19.35 22.82 -30.83
C GLU A 83 18.16 23.59 -31.45
N HIS A 84 17.35 22.92 -32.24
CA HIS A 84 16.24 23.52 -33.01
C HIS A 84 14.86 23.32 -32.36
N MET A 85 14.80 22.85 -31.11
CA MET A 85 13.57 22.81 -30.32
C MET A 85 13.66 23.80 -29.14
N SER A 86 12.53 24.33 -28.76
CA SER A 86 12.37 25.11 -27.53
C SER A 86 11.25 24.54 -26.66
N ALA A 87 11.50 24.48 -25.37
CA ALA A 87 10.46 24.22 -24.38
C ALA A 87 10.72 25.15 -23.19
N GLU A 88 9.78 26.01 -22.92
CA GLU A 88 9.94 27.06 -21.92
C GLU A 88 8.62 27.29 -21.18
N ARG A 89 8.72 27.54 -19.87
CA ARG A 89 7.57 27.92 -19.07
C ARG A 89 7.33 29.44 -19.20
N ALA A 90 6.10 29.81 -19.47
CA ALA A 90 5.71 31.22 -19.48
C ALA A 90 5.87 31.84 -18.07
N PRO A 91 6.48 33.04 -17.93
CA PRO A 91 6.76 33.64 -16.64
C PRO A 91 5.55 33.72 -15.72
N LYS A 92 5.71 33.28 -14.47
CA LYS A 92 4.67 33.32 -13.43
C LYS A 92 3.39 32.50 -13.76
N THR A 93 3.48 31.54 -14.64
CA THR A 93 2.36 30.65 -15.01
C THR A 93 2.79 29.20 -14.99
N PHE A 94 1.83 28.29 -15.11
CA PHE A 94 2.05 26.85 -15.29
C PHE A 94 1.98 26.43 -16.77
N VAL A 95 1.93 27.39 -17.67
CA VAL A 95 1.87 27.14 -19.11
C VAL A 95 3.28 26.89 -19.65
N VAL A 96 3.46 25.80 -20.37
CA VAL A 96 4.69 25.46 -21.09
C VAL A 96 4.43 25.68 -22.58
N SER A 97 5.30 26.44 -23.22
CA SER A 97 5.32 26.63 -24.66
C SER A 97 6.38 25.71 -25.25
N VAL A 98 6.00 24.92 -26.25
CA VAL A 98 6.90 24.05 -27.01
C VAL A 98 6.94 24.55 -28.44
N GLY A 99 8.16 24.71 -28.97
CA GLY A 99 8.38 25.14 -30.34
C GLY A 99 9.45 24.29 -31.02
N ALA A 100 9.42 24.28 -32.33
CA ALA A 100 10.47 23.68 -33.15
C ALA A 100 10.76 24.60 -34.33
N TYR A 101 11.96 24.50 -34.86
CA TYR A 101 12.43 25.25 -36.03
C TYR A 101 12.80 24.26 -37.13
N SER A 102 12.33 24.51 -38.36
CA SER A 102 12.63 23.74 -39.54
C SER A 102 12.55 24.65 -40.76
N GLU A 103 13.20 24.28 -41.84
CA GLU A 103 13.07 24.97 -43.13
C GLU A 103 11.64 24.88 -43.70
N ASP A 104 10.87 23.88 -43.28
CA ASP A 104 9.47 23.69 -43.62
C ASP A 104 8.57 23.95 -42.40
N ALA A 105 7.63 24.86 -42.55
CA ALA A 105 6.71 25.27 -41.50
C ALA A 105 5.76 24.14 -41.06
N GLU A 106 5.33 23.26 -41.97
CA GLU A 106 4.49 22.09 -41.64
C GLU A 106 5.29 21.08 -40.84
N LYS A 107 6.55 20.83 -41.22
CA LYS A 107 7.48 19.97 -40.49
C LYS A 107 7.76 20.54 -39.10
N ALA A 108 8.02 21.84 -38.97
CA ALA A 108 8.22 22.47 -37.65
C ALA A 108 7.02 22.27 -36.73
N ALA A 109 5.81 22.46 -37.23
CA ALA A 109 4.57 22.24 -36.49
C ALA A 109 4.40 20.75 -36.11
N LEU A 110 4.71 19.84 -37.03
CA LEU A 110 4.65 18.41 -36.79
C LEU A 110 5.63 17.99 -35.70
N ILE A 111 6.86 18.49 -35.73
CA ILE A 111 7.89 18.22 -34.72
C ILE A 111 7.43 18.72 -33.34
N ALA A 112 6.98 19.97 -33.24
CA ALA A 112 6.51 20.55 -31.98
C ALA A 112 5.34 19.74 -31.37
N ASN A 113 4.36 19.37 -32.19
CA ASN A 113 3.23 18.54 -31.75
C ASN A 113 3.70 17.13 -31.34
N THR A 114 4.61 16.52 -32.10
CA THR A 114 5.14 15.18 -31.78
C THR A 114 5.93 15.19 -30.49
N ILE A 115 6.67 16.26 -30.16
CA ILE A 115 7.36 16.41 -28.87
C ILE A 115 6.34 16.37 -27.72
N VAL A 116 5.24 17.09 -27.84
CA VAL A 116 4.18 17.09 -26.82
C VAL A 116 3.53 15.72 -26.67
N ASP A 117 3.19 15.08 -27.80
CA ASP A 117 2.56 13.75 -27.79
C ASP A 117 3.47 12.70 -27.16
N VAL A 118 4.74 12.65 -27.56
CA VAL A 118 5.73 11.72 -27.01
C VAL A 118 5.97 11.98 -25.52
N TYR A 119 6.02 13.23 -25.12
CA TYR A 119 6.15 13.58 -23.70
C TYR A 119 4.95 13.08 -22.87
N LEU A 120 3.73 13.28 -23.35
CA LEU A 120 2.51 12.81 -22.66
C LEU A 120 2.44 11.28 -22.61
N GLU A 121 2.83 10.61 -23.69
CA GLU A 121 2.93 9.15 -23.75
C GLU A 121 3.96 8.62 -22.75
N GLU A 122 5.15 9.24 -22.70
CA GLU A 122 6.22 8.86 -21.74
C GLU A 122 5.80 9.09 -20.29
N GLN A 123 5.13 10.22 -20.02
CA GLN A 123 4.61 10.51 -18.69
C GLN A 123 3.55 9.50 -18.24
N SER A 124 2.64 9.13 -19.14
CA SER A 124 1.61 8.12 -18.89
C SER A 124 2.22 6.74 -18.64
N SER A 125 3.18 6.33 -19.48
CA SER A 125 3.92 5.08 -19.32
C SER A 125 4.67 5.02 -17.99
N SER A 126 5.39 6.06 -17.64
CA SER A 126 6.14 6.15 -16.38
C SER A 126 5.24 6.04 -15.15
N ARG A 127 4.06 6.67 -15.18
CA ARG A 127 3.06 6.53 -14.10
C ARG A 127 2.51 5.11 -14.00
N SER A 128 2.21 4.49 -15.15
CA SER A 128 1.72 3.11 -15.21
C SER A 128 2.76 2.13 -14.67
N ASP A 129 4.03 2.27 -15.06
CA ASP A 129 5.11 1.40 -14.62
C ASP A 129 5.39 1.56 -13.12
N THR A 130 5.32 2.78 -12.60
CA THR A 130 5.42 3.04 -11.16
C THR A 130 4.27 2.37 -10.40
N ALA A 131 3.03 2.52 -10.89
CA ALA A 131 1.86 1.89 -10.28
C ALA A 131 1.96 0.36 -10.29
N LYS A 132 2.40 -0.25 -11.41
CA LYS A 132 2.61 -1.70 -11.52
C LYS A 132 3.69 -2.19 -10.54
N ARG A 133 4.82 -1.48 -10.44
CA ARG A 133 5.89 -1.83 -9.52
C ARG A 133 5.41 -1.77 -8.08
N THR A 134 4.77 -0.67 -7.67
CA THR A 134 4.23 -0.52 -6.32
C THR A 134 3.18 -1.61 -5.99
N SER A 135 2.30 -1.91 -6.94
CA SER A 135 1.32 -3.00 -6.79
C SER A 135 2.00 -4.36 -6.62
N GLY A 136 3.06 -4.63 -7.39
CA GLY A 136 3.85 -5.86 -7.26
C GLY A 136 4.54 -5.96 -5.89
N GLU A 137 5.16 -4.89 -5.42
CA GLU A 137 5.79 -4.83 -4.11
C GLU A 137 4.79 -5.06 -2.97
N LEU A 138 3.60 -4.42 -3.06
CA LEU A 138 2.52 -4.63 -2.08
C LEU A 138 1.99 -6.06 -2.09
N THR A 139 1.83 -6.67 -3.26
CA THR A 139 1.39 -8.06 -3.39
C THR A 139 2.41 -9.02 -2.77
N ALA A 140 3.71 -8.82 -3.04
CA ALA A 140 4.77 -9.61 -2.43
C ALA A 140 4.80 -9.45 -0.89
N ARG A 141 4.59 -8.24 -0.39
CA ARG A 141 4.51 -7.98 1.05
C ARG A 141 3.31 -8.65 1.71
N LEU A 142 2.15 -8.65 1.04
CA LEU A 142 0.97 -9.37 1.52
C LEU A 142 1.22 -10.87 1.63
N GLU A 143 1.88 -11.48 0.65
CA GLU A 143 2.20 -12.91 0.68
C GLU A 143 3.18 -13.26 1.81
N ASN A 144 4.19 -12.43 2.02
CA ASN A 144 5.11 -12.60 3.16
C ASN A 144 4.37 -12.50 4.50
N LEU A 145 3.49 -11.51 4.66
CA LEU A 145 2.70 -11.35 5.88
C LEU A 145 1.75 -12.53 6.12
N ARG A 146 1.12 -13.09 5.07
CA ARG A 146 0.30 -14.29 5.19
C ARG A 146 1.12 -15.48 5.69
N THR A 147 2.30 -15.67 5.11
CA THR A 147 3.23 -16.73 5.55
C THR A 147 3.66 -16.54 7.00
N ASP A 148 3.91 -15.32 7.43
CA ASP A 148 4.30 -15.03 8.81
C ASP A 148 3.13 -15.25 9.80
N VAL A 149 1.90 -14.89 9.42
CA VAL A 149 0.69 -15.22 10.20
C VAL A 149 0.53 -16.74 10.32
N GLU A 150 0.62 -17.48 9.22
CA GLU A 150 0.51 -18.95 9.24
C GLU A 150 1.57 -19.59 10.14
N LYS A 151 2.83 -19.12 10.09
CA LYS A 151 3.89 -19.59 10.99
C LYS A 151 3.58 -19.27 12.44
N ALA A 152 3.07 -18.07 12.73
CA ALA A 152 2.70 -17.67 14.08
C ALA A 152 1.53 -18.51 14.62
N GLU A 153 0.50 -18.76 13.82
CA GLU A 153 -0.63 -19.62 14.16
C GLU A 153 -0.16 -21.06 14.46
N ASN A 154 0.67 -21.62 13.57
CA ASN A 154 1.25 -22.95 13.78
C ASN A 154 2.11 -23.01 15.06
N ALA A 155 2.86 -21.95 15.36
CA ALA A 155 3.65 -21.86 16.58
C ALA A 155 2.75 -21.83 17.84
N VAL A 156 1.64 -21.09 17.79
CA VAL A 156 0.64 -21.05 18.87
C VAL A 156 0.01 -22.42 19.07
N GLU A 157 -0.39 -23.10 17.99
CA GLU A 157 -0.97 -24.44 18.09
C GLU A 157 0.05 -25.48 18.64
N ALA A 158 1.29 -25.40 18.18
CA ALA A 158 2.37 -26.25 18.72
C ALA A 158 2.60 -25.98 20.21
N PHE A 159 2.61 -24.72 20.63
CA PHE A 159 2.77 -24.33 22.04
C PHE A 159 1.62 -24.86 22.90
N LYS A 160 0.37 -24.70 22.45
CA LYS A 160 -0.82 -25.21 23.14
C LYS A 160 -0.78 -26.72 23.28
N SER A 161 -0.38 -27.43 22.23
CA SER A 161 -0.26 -28.88 22.24
C SER A 161 0.85 -29.35 23.16
N GLN A 162 2.06 -28.76 23.11
CA GLN A 162 3.20 -29.12 23.94
C GLN A 162 2.97 -28.89 25.44
N ASN A 163 2.16 -27.88 25.78
CA ASN A 163 1.86 -27.55 27.18
C ASN A 163 0.52 -28.15 27.65
N ASN A 164 -0.09 -29.03 26.85
CA ASN A 164 -1.37 -29.68 27.16
C ASN A 164 -2.49 -28.65 27.54
N LEU A 165 -2.47 -27.50 26.88
CA LEU A 165 -3.45 -26.43 27.16
C LEU A 165 -4.82 -26.65 26.48
N ILE A 166 -4.90 -27.65 25.62
CA ILE A 166 -6.14 -28.00 24.89
C ILE A 166 -6.68 -29.34 25.40
N GLY A 167 -7.89 -29.31 25.97
CA GLY A 167 -8.63 -30.51 26.36
C GLY A 167 -9.21 -31.28 25.18
N ALA A 168 -9.78 -32.44 25.44
CA ALA A 168 -10.31 -33.40 24.45
C ALA A 168 -11.39 -32.80 23.50
N GLN A 169 -12.00 -31.65 23.84
CA GLN A 169 -13.04 -30.96 23.07
C GLN A 169 -12.51 -29.71 22.34
N GLY A 170 -11.17 -29.52 22.27
CA GLY A 170 -10.56 -28.34 21.62
C GLY A 170 -10.71 -27.03 22.41
N ARG A 171 -11.11 -27.08 23.66
CA ARG A 171 -11.17 -25.94 24.59
C ARG A 171 -9.91 -25.87 25.44
N LEU A 172 -9.59 -24.67 25.95
CA LEU A 172 -8.53 -24.52 26.94
C LEU A 172 -8.94 -25.33 28.19
N ILE A 173 -7.98 -26.08 28.76
CA ILE A 173 -8.21 -26.90 29.97
C ILE A 173 -8.71 -26.05 31.12
N GLU A 174 -8.20 -24.82 31.26
CA GLU A 174 -8.65 -23.88 32.26
C GLU A 174 -10.14 -23.54 32.15
N ASP A 175 -10.64 -23.36 30.91
CA ASP A 175 -12.07 -23.09 30.65
C ASP A 175 -12.95 -24.28 31.02
N GLU A 176 -12.50 -25.52 30.73
CA GLU A 176 -13.20 -26.76 31.15
C GLU A 176 -13.21 -26.90 32.65
N GLU A 177 -12.11 -26.54 33.33
CA GLU A 177 -12.02 -26.60 34.77
C GLU A 177 -12.90 -25.55 35.46
N ILE A 178 -12.96 -24.34 34.93
CA ILE A 178 -13.87 -23.27 35.38
C ILE A 178 -15.34 -23.71 35.26
N LEU A 179 -15.74 -24.30 34.14
CA LEU A 179 -17.10 -24.82 33.95
C LEU A 179 -17.42 -25.92 34.98
N ARG A 180 -16.50 -26.88 35.17
CA ARG A 180 -16.66 -27.97 36.14
C ARG A 180 -16.79 -27.46 37.60
N VAL A 181 -15.95 -26.48 37.96
CA VAL A 181 -16.00 -25.87 39.30
C VAL A 181 -17.27 -25.09 39.52
N ASN A 182 -17.77 -24.38 38.53
CA ASN A 182 -19.06 -23.68 38.56
C ASN A 182 -20.22 -24.64 38.73
N ASP A 183 -20.23 -25.77 38.02
CA ASP A 183 -21.25 -26.79 38.17
C ASP A 183 -21.24 -27.40 39.59
N GLN A 184 -20.07 -27.72 40.12
CA GLN A 184 -19.91 -28.22 41.52
C GLN A 184 -20.38 -27.18 42.53
N LEU A 185 -20.05 -25.90 42.33
CA LEU A 185 -20.50 -24.81 43.19
C LEU A 185 -22.03 -24.66 43.19
N THR A 186 -22.62 -24.79 42.03
CA THR A 186 -24.06 -24.70 41.84
C THR A 186 -24.76 -25.87 42.56
N ALA A 187 -24.22 -27.09 42.40
CA ALA A 187 -24.74 -28.29 43.12
C ALA A 187 -24.61 -28.15 44.63
N ALA A 188 -23.44 -27.71 45.13
CA ALA A 188 -23.21 -27.46 46.53
C ALA A 188 -24.15 -26.41 47.14
N ARG A 189 -24.35 -25.32 46.42
CA ARG A 189 -25.33 -24.27 46.82
C ARG A 189 -26.75 -24.82 46.90
N SER A 190 -27.19 -25.60 45.92
CA SER A 190 -28.49 -26.25 45.90
C SER A 190 -28.65 -27.17 47.11
N THR A 191 -27.66 -28.01 47.37
CA THR A 191 -27.67 -28.91 48.55
C THR A 191 -27.73 -28.12 49.86
N THR A 192 -26.97 -27.01 49.95
CA THR A 192 -26.99 -26.15 51.15
C THR A 192 -28.33 -25.52 51.40
N ILE A 193 -28.98 -25.00 50.32
CA ILE A 193 -30.34 -24.43 50.39
C ILE A 193 -31.33 -25.48 50.87
N THR A 194 -31.26 -26.71 50.33
CA THR A 194 -32.16 -27.82 50.72
C THR A 194 -31.94 -28.23 52.18
N LEU A 195 -30.67 -28.35 52.61
CA LEU A 195 -30.36 -28.69 54.01
C LEU A 195 -30.80 -27.58 54.98
N ASN A 196 -30.60 -26.32 54.62
CA ASN A 196 -31.06 -25.17 55.40
C ASN A 196 -32.58 -25.14 55.53
N ALA A 197 -33.31 -25.40 54.46
CA ALA A 197 -34.78 -25.49 54.45
C ALA A 197 -35.23 -26.63 55.40
N ARG A 198 -34.61 -27.79 55.26
CA ARG A 198 -34.90 -28.94 56.16
C ARG A 198 -34.57 -28.63 57.63
N ALA A 199 -33.46 -27.96 57.91
CA ALA A 199 -33.11 -27.55 59.27
C ALA A 199 -34.07 -26.54 59.84
N GLN A 200 -34.55 -25.59 59.02
CA GLN A 200 -35.59 -24.63 59.48
C GLN A 200 -36.91 -25.33 59.75
N THR A 201 -37.35 -26.23 58.87
CA THR A 201 -38.52 -27.05 59.11
C THR A 201 -38.39 -27.85 60.41
N ALA A 202 -37.25 -28.49 60.61
CA ALA A 202 -36.99 -29.25 61.84
C ALA A 202 -37.03 -28.39 63.10
N LYS A 203 -36.52 -27.17 63.02
CA LYS A 203 -36.56 -26.19 64.16
C LYS A 203 -37.96 -25.67 64.43
N SER A 204 -38.80 -25.58 63.44
CA SER A 204 -40.18 -25.10 63.59
C SER A 204 -41.15 -26.16 64.14
N VAL A 205 -40.71 -27.41 64.18
CA VAL A 205 -41.51 -28.51 64.78
C VAL A 205 -41.45 -28.41 66.28
N THR A 206 -42.59 -28.18 66.93
CA THR A 206 -42.70 -28.10 68.37
C THR A 206 -42.74 -29.52 68.98
N VAL A 207 -42.33 -29.67 70.26
CA VAL A 207 -42.32 -30.94 71.00
C VAL A 207 -43.79 -31.56 71.03
N ASP A 208 -44.79 -30.70 71.06
CA ASP A 208 -46.18 -31.17 71.03
C ASP A 208 -46.61 -31.78 69.69
N ALA A 209 -46.10 -31.27 68.58
CA ALA A 209 -46.32 -31.86 67.25
C ALA A 209 -45.68 -33.25 67.12
N VAL A 210 -44.51 -33.48 67.72
CA VAL A 210 -43.87 -34.75 67.80
C VAL A 210 -44.66 -35.74 68.66
N ALA A 211 -45.19 -35.30 69.79
CA ALA A 211 -45.96 -36.12 70.73
C ALA A 211 -47.32 -36.49 70.13
N SER A 212 -47.91 -35.67 69.28
CA SER A 212 -49.24 -35.96 68.59
C SER A 212 -49.09 -36.80 67.31
N GLY A 213 -47.89 -37.16 66.89
CA GLY A 213 -47.66 -37.96 65.67
C GLY A 213 -47.83 -37.20 64.35
N SER A 214 -48.05 -35.90 64.37
CA SER A 214 -48.24 -35.04 63.18
C SER A 214 -46.95 -34.41 62.67
N LEU A 215 -45.95 -35.26 62.34
CA LEU A 215 -44.70 -34.78 61.74
C LEU A 215 -44.90 -34.42 60.25
N PRO A 216 -44.34 -33.33 59.75
CA PRO A 216 -44.34 -33.11 58.33
C PRO A 216 -43.71 -34.30 57.60
N GLU A 217 -44.33 -34.77 56.52
CA GLU A 217 -43.98 -35.97 55.75
C GLU A 217 -42.47 -36.00 55.30
N GLU A 218 -41.88 -34.81 55.06
CA GLU A 218 -40.46 -34.65 54.70
C GLU A 218 -39.50 -35.04 55.85
N ILE A 219 -39.91 -34.91 57.10
CA ILE A 219 -39.08 -35.31 58.29
C ILE A 219 -39.31 -36.77 58.62
N ALA A 220 -40.55 -37.27 58.49
CA ALA A 220 -40.89 -38.66 58.73
C ALA A 220 -40.16 -39.64 57.77
N SER A 221 -40.08 -39.26 56.48
CA SER A 221 -39.43 -40.07 55.45
C SER A 221 -37.91 -40.26 55.68
N THR A 222 -37.22 -39.24 56.20
CA THR A 222 -35.76 -39.30 56.47
C THR A 222 -35.40 -40.04 57.75
N ALA A 223 -36.28 -40.08 58.75
CA ALA A 223 -36.07 -40.81 59.99
C ALA A 223 -36.18 -42.34 59.79
N ILE A 224 -37.05 -42.79 58.86
CA ILE A 224 -37.26 -44.20 58.55
C ILE A 224 -36.11 -44.79 57.71
N THR A 225 -35.41 -43.96 56.94
CA THR A 225 -34.30 -44.42 56.08
C THR A 225 -32.96 -44.52 56.88
N ALA A 226 -32.91 -44.00 58.09
CA ALA A 226 -31.69 -43.98 58.96
C ALA A 226 -31.69 -45.02 60.06
N LEU A 227 -32.69 -45.88 60.11
CA LEU A 227 -32.79 -47.10 60.97
C LEU A 227 -32.53 -48.35 60.15
#